data_ffe2d23cd73990468b6169183f6a4dc8
#
_entry.id   ffe2d23cd73990468b6169183f6a4dc8
#
_cell.length_a   1.000
_cell.length_b   1.000
_cell.length_c   1.000
_cell.angle_alpha   90.00
_cell.angle_beta   90.00
_cell.angle_gamma   90.00
#
_symmetry.space_group_name_H-M   'P 1'
#
loop_
_entity.id
_entity.type
_entity.pdbx_description
1 polymer ?
#
loop_
_entity_poly.entity_id
_entity_poly.type
_entity_poly.pdbx_seq_one_letter_code
_entity_poly.pdbx_strand_id
1 'polypeptide(L)'
;KRQEEEGKKRLAKHDKMIEKYKKEITMNKDQKVLPAVASKSGLLAHPSNSYVGQFLSQLGFKEALTDDVTKGLSKYLKGPYLQMNTETLSKVNPERMFIMTNKASSDEPSLKDLEKDPVWKKLNAVKNNRVDIVDRDLWSRSRGLISSEEMAKELVELSKKDSKKDNK
;
A
#
# COMPACT_ATOMS: atom_id res chain seq x y z
N LYS A 1 -21.59 -11.97 27.33
CA LYS A 1 -20.33 -12.42 27.96
C LYS A 1 -19.49 -13.30 27.05
N ARG A 2 -20.09 -14.29 26.36
CA ARG A 2 -19.40 -15.16 25.40
C ARG A 2 -18.85 -14.36 24.22
N GLN A 3 -19.65 -13.42 23.70
CA GLN A 3 -19.26 -12.61 22.53
C GLN A 3 -18.09 -11.68 22.86
N GLU A 4 -18.06 -11.14 24.07
CA GLU A 4 -16.97 -10.28 24.50
C GLU A 4 -15.66 -11.05 24.64
N GLU A 5 -15.71 -12.27 25.18
CA GLU A 5 -14.54 -13.12 25.33
C GLU A 5 -14.00 -13.56 23.96
N GLU A 6 -14.89 -13.91 23.02
CA GLU A 6 -14.50 -14.28 21.66
C GLU A 6 -13.89 -13.09 20.94
N GLY A 7 -14.45 -11.89 21.12
CA GLY A 7 -13.90 -10.67 20.56
C GLY A 7 -12.49 -10.37 21.08
N LYS A 8 -12.28 -10.54 22.39
CA LYS A 8 -10.96 -10.37 23.01
C LYS A 8 -9.94 -11.38 22.48
N LYS A 9 -10.37 -12.64 22.31
CA LYS A 9 -9.51 -13.69 21.75
C LYS A 9 -9.10 -13.38 20.32
N ARG A 10 -10.04 -12.88 19.51
CA ARG A 10 -9.77 -12.50 18.12
C ARG A 10 -8.79 -11.33 18.05
N LEU A 11 -8.97 -10.33 18.90
CA LEU A 11 -8.04 -9.18 18.97
C LEU A 11 -6.66 -9.62 19.40
N ALA A 12 -6.56 -10.53 20.38
CA ALA A 12 -5.29 -11.05 20.84
C ALA A 12 -4.57 -11.83 19.74
N LYS A 13 -5.30 -12.64 18.96
CA LYS A 13 -4.75 -13.36 17.82
C LYS A 13 -4.27 -12.40 16.74
N HIS A 14 -5.05 -11.35 16.48
CA HIS A 14 -4.68 -10.33 15.50
C HIS A 14 -3.40 -9.61 15.93
N ASP A 15 -3.31 -9.22 17.19
CA ASP A 15 -2.14 -8.53 17.73
C ASP A 15 -0.88 -9.41 17.65
N LYS A 16 -1.02 -10.69 17.97
CA LYS A 16 0.09 -11.66 17.85
C LYS A 16 0.53 -11.83 16.40
N MET A 17 -0.43 -11.90 15.49
CA MET A 17 -0.17 -12.03 14.07
C MET A 17 0.59 -10.79 13.57
N ILE A 18 0.13 -9.59 13.94
CA ILE A 18 0.80 -8.33 13.55
C ILE A 18 2.24 -8.34 14.06
N GLU A 19 2.47 -8.69 15.32
CA GLU A 19 3.82 -8.72 15.89
C GLU A 19 4.72 -9.73 15.19
N LYS A 20 4.18 -10.91 14.86
CA LYS A 20 4.91 -11.95 14.14
C LYS A 20 5.36 -11.46 12.77
N TYR A 21 4.42 -10.98 11.95
CA TYR A 21 4.73 -10.55 10.59
C TYR A 21 5.52 -9.25 10.55
N LYS A 22 5.34 -8.38 11.52
CA LYS A 22 6.14 -7.17 11.65
C LYS A 22 7.64 -7.50 11.72
N LYS A 23 7.99 -8.59 12.40
CA LYS A 23 9.37 -9.07 12.50
C LYS A 23 9.83 -9.75 11.22
N GLU A 24 8.94 -10.47 10.53
CA GLU A 24 9.27 -11.21 9.32
C GLU A 24 9.39 -10.30 8.08
N ILE A 25 8.72 -9.15 8.11
CA ILE A 25 8.80 -8.17 7.01
C ILE A 25 10.11 -7.40 7.16
N THR A 26 11.06 -7.67 6.27
CA THR A 26 12.43 -7.14 6.34
C THR A 26 12.69 -5.95 5.41
N MET A 27 11.69 -5.56 4.58
CA MET A 27 11.87 -4.39 3.73
C MET A 27 11.98 -3.11 4.58
N ASN A 28 12.65 -2.09 4.01
CA ASN A 28 12.91 -0.84 4.72
C ASN A 28 11.58 -0.10 5.03
N LYS A 29 11.20 -0.08 6.31
CA LYS A 29 9.96 0.56 6.77
C LYS A 29 10.08 2.06 6.95
N ASP A 30 11.31 2.61 6.91
CA ASP A 30 11.52 4.05 6.94
C ASP A 30 11.15 4.71 5.62
N GLN A 31 11.03 3.94 4.55
CA GLN A 31 10.56 4.44 3.26
C GLN A 31 9.06 4.75 3.32
N LYS A 32 8.70 5.92 2.82
CA LYS A 32 7.29 6.32 2.75
C LYS A 32 6.57 5.52 1.67
N VAL A 33 5.45 4.90 2.04
CA VAL A 33 4.69 4.02 1.15
C VAL A 33 3.38 4.67 0.73
N LEU A 34 2.97 4.39 -0.51
CA LEU A 34 1.70 4.86 -1.05
C LEU A 34 0.93 3.66 -1.58
N PRO A 35 -0.13 3.21 -0.86
CA PRO A 35 -1.03 2.21 -1.43
C PRO A 35 -2.07 2.89 -2.32
N ALA A 36 -2.28 2.35 -3.51
CA ALA A 36 -3.22 2.93 -4.49
C ALA A 36 -3.85 1.85 -5.36
N VAL A 37 -5.07 2.09 -5.81
CA VAL A 37 -5.78 1.20 -6.74
C VAL A 37 -5.64 1.76 -8.14
N ALA A 38 -5.24 0.92 -9.09
CA ALA A 38 -5.23 1.30 -10.51
C ALA A 38 -6.67 1.31 -11.03
N SER A 39 -7.12 2.45 -11.54
CA SER A 39 -8.47 2.62 -12.08
C SER A 39 -8.41 3.27 -13.46
N LYS A 40 -9.54 3.29 -14.16
CA LYS A 40 -9.63 3.89 -15.49
C LYS A 40 -9.28 5.37 -15.49
N SER A 41 -9.47 6.05 -14.37
CA SER A 41 -9.19 7.49 -14.25
C SER A 41 -7.84 7.79 -13.59
N GLY A 42 -6.99 6.79 -13.39
CA GLY A 42 -5.66 6.96 -12.78
C GLY A 42 -5.53 6.14 -11.50
N LEU A 43 -4.71 6.60 -10.59
CA LEU A 43 -4.51 5.93 -9.30
C LEU A 43 -5.42 6.51 -8.24
N LEU A 44 -6.15 5.65 -7.53
CA LEU A 44 -6.94 6.03 -6.37
C LEU A 44 -6.13 5.69 -5.11
N ALA A 45 -5.52 6.70 -4.52
CA ALA A 45 -4.66 6.51 -3.36
C ALA A 45 -5.47 6.23 -2.10
N HIS A 46 -4.97 5.36 -1.25
CA HIS A 46 -5.55 5.07 0.06
C HIS A 46 -4.82 5.87 1.13
N PRO A 47 -5.51 6.79 1.83
CA PRO A 47 -4.87 7.61 2.86
C PRO A 47 -4.59 6.79 4.13
N SER A 48 -3.86 7.41 5.08
CA SER A 48 -3.47 6.75 6.32
C SER A 48 -4.65 6.30 7.18
N ASN A 49 -5.82 6.95 7.03
CA ASN A 49 -7.02 6.58 7.78
C ASN A 49 -7.85 5.49 7.10
N SER A 50 -7.44 4.99 5.93
CA SER A 50 -8.10 3.87 5.26
C SER A 50 -7.72 2.55 5.93
N TYR A 51 -8.47 1.48 5.62
CA TYR A 51 -8.18 0.14 6.13
C TYR A 51 -6.75 -0.29 5.78
N VAL A 52 -6.37 -0.14 4.51
CA VAL A 52 -5.03 -0.51 4.04
C VAL A 52 -3.97 0.36 4.72
N GLY A 53 -4.19 1.67 4.79
CA GLY A 53 -3.26 2.59 5.44
C GLY A 53 -3.04 2.27 6.90
N GLN A 54 -4.12 2.02 7.64
CA GLN A 54 -4.03 1.65 9.06
C GLN A 54 -3.30 0.32 9.25
N PHE A 55 -3.57 -0.65 8.39
CA PHE A 55 -2.91 -1.96 8.45
C PHE A 55 -1.40 -1.84 8.22
N LEU A 56 -1.00 -1.10 7.20
CA LEU A 56 0.41 -0.88 6.93
C LEU A 56 1.10 -0.13 8.07
N SER A 57 0.41 0.84 8.67
CA SER A 57 0.93 1.58 9.81
C SER A 57 1.15 0.65 11.01
N GLN A 58 0.21 -0.27 11.28
CA GLN A 58 0.35 -1.26 12.34
C GLN A 58 1.58 -2.16 12.14
N LEU A 59 1.92 -2.44 10.89
CA LEU A 59 3.11 -3.23 10.55
C LEU A 59 4.41 -2.41 10.59
N GLY A 60 4.31 -1.11 10.89
CA GLY A 60 5.48 -0.25 11.07
C GLY A 60 5.88 0.57 9.86
N PHE A 61 5.10 0.52 8.77
CA PHE A 61 5.39 1.34 7.58
C PHE A 61 5.02 2.80 7.81
N LYS A 62 5.75 3.70 7.17
CA LYS A 62 5.44 5.12 7.16
C LYS A 62 4.60 5.45 5.94
N GLU A 63 3.52 6.22 6.14
CA GLU A 63 2.62 6.60 5.06
C GLU A 63 3.13 7.82 4.33
N ALA A 64 3.09 7.79 2.98
CA ALA A 64 3.40 8.97 2.17
C ALA A 64 2.28 10.00 2.22
N LEU A 65 1.02 9.55 2.35
CA LEU A 65 -0.14 10.43 2.47
C LEU A 65 -0.52 10.64 3.93
N THR A 66 0.23 11.49 4.62
CA THR A 66 -0.14 11.95 5.95
C THR A 66 -1.24 13.01 5.86
N ASP A 67 -1.89 13.34 6.98
CA ASP A 67 -2.93 14.37 7.00
C ASP A 67 -2.41 15.73 6.50
N ASP A 68 -1.18 16.08 6.89
CA ASP A 68 -0.56 17.34 6.46
C ASP A 68 -0.34 17.38 4.96
N VAL A 69 0.16 16.28 4.38
CA VAL A 69 0.37 16.17 2.93
C VAL A 69 -0.98 16.24 2.20
N THR A 70 -1.98 15.54 2.71
CA THR A 70 -3.32 15.52 2.11
C THR A 70 -3.93 16.94 2.11
N LYS A 71 -3.80 17.68 3.19
CA LYS A 71 -4.26 19.08 3.25
C LYS A 71 -3.54 19.94 2.24
N GLY A 72 -2.24 19.80 2.11
CA GLY A 72 -1.45 20.56 1.15
C GLY A 72 -1.83 20.29 -0.30
N LEU A 73 -2.36 19.11 -0.58
CA LEU A 73 -2.75 18.69 -1.93
C LEU A 73 -4.26 18.78 -2.17
N SER A 74 -5.04 19.29 -1.20
CA SER A 74 -6.51 19.27 -1.28
C SER A 74 -7.06 19.91 -2.56
N LYS A 75 -6.41 20.95 -3.08
CA LYS A 75 -6.82 21.61 -4.32
C LYS A 75 -6.61 20.77 -5.58
N TYR A 76 -5.78 19.75 -5.50
CA TYR A 76 -5.49 18.86 -6.62
C TYR A 76 -6.26 17.53 -6.53
N LEU A 77 -6.84 17.23 -5.37
CA LEU A 77 -7.55 15.98 -5.11
C LEU A 77 -9.06 16.20 -5.16
N LYS A 78 -9.75 15.37 -5.92
CA LYS A 78 -11.21 15.51 -6.12
C LYS A 78 -11.93 14.26 -5.65
N GLY A 79 -13.09 14.44 -4.99
CA GLY A 79 -13.97 13.36 -4.58
C GLY A 79 -13.56 12.67 -3.28
N PRO A 80 -14.31 11.64 -2.87
CA PRO A 80 -14.07 10.93 -1.61
C PRO A 80 -12.81 10.05 -1.66
N TYR A 81 -12.34 9.71 -2.84
CA TYR A 81 -11.11 8.97 -3.05
C TYR A 81 -10.03 9.92 -3.52
N LEU A 82 -8.81 9.71 -3.07
CA LEU A 82 -7.68 10.55 -3.44
C LEU A 82 -7.19 10.16 -4.84
N GLN A 83 -7.87 10.66 -5.86
CA GLN A 83 -7.48 10.42 -7.24
C GLN A 83 -6.20 11.17 -7.56
N MET A 84 -5.19 10.46 -8.04
CA MET A 84 -3.88 11.03 -8.30
C MET A 84 -3.47 10.83 -9.75
N ASN A 85 -2.97 11.89 -10.35
CA ASN A 85 -2.29 11.84 -11.64
C ASN A 85 -0.77 11.85 -11.41
N THR A 86 0.02 11.85 -12.49
CA THR A 86 1.47 11.85 -12.36
C THR A 86 2.00 13.11 -11.71
N GLU A 87 1.32 14.26 -11.90
CA GLU A 87 1.70 15.52 -11.26
C GLU A 87 1.58 15.45 -9.74
N THR A 88 0.43 14.95 -9.23
CA THR A 88 0.22 14.80 -7.79
C THR A 88 1.13 13.73 -7.20
N LEU A 89 1.39 12.64 -7.93
CA LEU A 89 2.35 11.63 -7.51
C LEU A 89 3.75 12.21 -7.38
N SER A 90 4.13 13.11 -8.31
CA SER A 90 5.43 13.78 -8.26
C SER A 90 5.55 14.66 -7.01
N LYS A 91 4.48 15.33 -6.59
CA LYS A 91 4.47 16.16 -5.39
C LYS A 91 4.60 15.34 -4.10
N VAL A 92 3.93 14.19 -4.05
CA VAL A 92 4.01 13.27 -2.91
C VAL A 92 5.35 12.54 -2.94
N ASN A 93 5.79 12.12 -4.10
CA ASN A 93 7.02 11.40 -4.36
C ASN A 93 7.28 10.27 -3.36
N PRO A 94 6.40 9.25 -3.33
CA PRO A 94 6.58 8.14 -2.40
C PRO A 94 7.85 7.35 -2.73
N GLU A 95 8.43 6.75 -1.72
CA GLU A 95 9.64 5.94 -1.90
C GLU A 95 9.31 4.50 -2.29
N ARG A 96 8.08 4.06 -2.01
CA ARG A 96 7.55 2.75 -2.38
C ARG A 96 6.06 2.87 -2.67
N MET A 97 5.58 2.14 -3.66
CA MET A 97 4.14 2.09 -3.99
C MET A 97 3.65 0.65 -3.98
N PHE A 98 2.47 0.44 -3.39
CA PHE A 98 1.73 -0.81 -3.51
C PHE A 98 0.53 -0.54 -4.41
N ILE A 99 0.58 -1.03 -5.64
CA ILE A 99 -0.48 -0.77 -6.62
C ILE A 99 -1.40 -1.98 -6.70
N MET A 100 -2.65 -1.77 -6.32
CA MET A 100 -3.68 -2.81 -6.29
C MET A 100 -4.32 -2.91 -7.67
N THR A 101 -4.23 -4.09 -8.27
CA THR A 101 -4.86 -4.38 -9.55
C THR A 101 -5.69 -5.66 -9.44
N ASN A 102 -6.60 -5.87 -10.39
CA ASN A 102 -7.36 -7.11 -10.44
C ASN A 102 -6.39 -8.28 -10.69
N LYS A 103 -6.45 -9.29 -9.83
CA LYS A 103 -5.60 -10.50 -9.92
C LYS A 103 -4.10 -10.20 -9.90
N ALA A 104 -3.71 -9.09 -9.26
CA ALA A 104 -2.30 -8.68 -9.17
C ALA A 104 -1.61 -8.62 -10.53
N SER A 105 -2.32 -8.15 -11.56
CA SER A 105 -1.82 -8.12 -12.93
C SER A 105 -1.16 -6.78 -13.26
N SER A 106 0.07 -6.83 -13.78
CA SER A 106 0.76 -5.66 -14.31
C SER A 106 0.22 -5.24 -15.68
N ASP A 107 -0.68 -6.03 -16.27
CA ASP A 107 -1.27 -5.74 -17.58
C ASP A 107 -2.47 -4.79 -17.51
N GLU A 108 -2.76 -4.24 -16.32
CA GLU A 108 -3.84 -3.25 -16.17
C GLU A 108 -3.62 -2.06 -17.11
N PRO A 109 -4.57 -1.74 -18.02
CA PRO A 109 -4.36 -0.68 -19.02
C PRO A 109 -4.06 0.69 -18.42
N SER A 110 -4.71 1.05 -17.30
CA SER A 110 -4.47 2.34 -16.65
C SER A 110 -3.05 2.46 -16.10
N LEU A 111 -2.48 1.36 -15.61
CA LEU A 111 -1.09 1.35 -15.14
C LEU A 111 -0.12 1.50 -16.30
N LYS A 112 -0.39 0.84 -17.43
CA LYS A 112 0.44 0.96 -18.63
C LYS A 112 0.45 2.38 -19.17
N ASP A 113 -0.69 3.06 -19.12
CA ASP A 113 -0.77 4.46 -19.54
C ASP A 113 0.08 5.36 -18.66
N LEU A 114 0.08 5.13 -17.34
CA LEU A 114 0.94 5.87 -16.42
C LEU A 114 2.42 5.64 -16.70
N GLU A 115 2.79 4.40 -17.00
CA GLU A 115 4.18 4.03 -17.29
C GLU A 115 4.75 4.74 -18.51
N LYS A 116 3.91 5.18 -19.42
CA LYS A 116 4.32 5.94 -20.62
C LYS A 116 4.67 7.38 -20.30
N ASP A 117 4.19 7.92 -19.18
CA ASP A 117 4.44 9.30 -18.80
C ASP A 117 5.88 9.47 -18.30
N PRO A 118 6.66 10.44 -18.84
CA PRO A 118 8.03 10.67 -18.37
C PRO A 118 8.12 11.01 -16.88
N VAL A 119 7.09 11.65 -16.31
CA VAL A 119 7.05 11.99 -14.89
C VAL A 119 7.01 10.72 -14.02
N TRP A 120 6.29 9.69 -14.48
CA TRP A 120 6.24 8.40 -13.79
C TRP A 120 7.64 7.83 -13.58
N LYS A 121 8.46 7.87 -14.63
CA LYS A 121 9.81 7.32 -14.60
C LYS A 121 10.74 8.09 -13.65
N LYS A 122 10.41 9.33 -13.32
CA LYS A 122 11.19 10.18 -12.42
C LYS A 122 10.85 9.98 -10.95
N LEU A 123 9.76 9.27 -10.63
CA LEU A 123 9.37 9.01 -9.26
C LEU A 123 10.41 8.12 -8.56
N ASN A 124 10.72 8.42 -7.30
CA ASN A 124 11.72 7.64 -6.54
C ASN A 124 11.38 6.15 -6.47
N ALA A 125 10.10 5.82 -6.23
CA ALA A 125 9.66 4.43 -6.18
C ALA A 125 9.91 3.69 -7.50
N VAL A 126 9.68 4.36 -8.62
CA VAL A 126 9.88 3.77 -9.95
C VAL A 126 11.36 3.63 -10.27
N LYS A 127 12.15 4.66 -10.01
CA LYS A 127 13.61 4.62 -10.23
C LYS A 127 14.29 3.48 -9.48
N ASN A 128 13.82 3.22 -8.27
CA ASN A 128 14.44 2.25 -7.36
C ASN A 128 13.79 0.87 -7.43
N ASN A 129 12.89 0.64 -8.40
CA ASN A 129 12.15 -0.62 -8.53
C ASN A 129 11.39 -1.00 -7.26
N ARG A 130 10.76 -0.01 -6.63
CA ARG A 130 9.97 -0.19 -5.40
C ARG A 130 8.47 -0.03 -5.67
N VAL A 131 8.00 -0.44 -6.84
CA VAL A 131 6.58 -0.49 -7.19
C VAL A 131 6.16 -1.96 -7.18
N ASP A 132 5.33 -2.31 -6.20
CA ASP A 132 4.85 -3.69 -6.04
C ASP A 132 3.38 -3.76 -6.48
N ILE A 133 3.06 -4.71 -7.35
CA ILE A 133 1.71 -4.95 -7.85
C ILE A 133 1.08 -6.02 -6.95
N VAL A 134 -0.06 -5.71 -6.35
CA VAL A 134 -0.73 -6.60 -5.40
C VAL A 134 -2.19 -6.81 -5.77
N ASP A 135 -2.81 -7.84 -5.19
CA ASP A 135 -4.19 -8.20 -5.49
C ASP A 135 -5.17 -7.21 -4.84
N ARG A 136 -5.95 -6.53 -5.68
CA ARG A 136 -6.94 -5.57 -5.23
C ARG A 136 -8.00 -6.18 -4.31
N ASP A 137 -8.50 -7.38 -4.66
CA ASP A 137 -9.54 -8.03 -3.86
C ASP A 137 -9.04 -8.37 -2.47
N LEU A 138 -7.81 -8.83 -2.36
CA LEU A 138 -7.20 -9.14 -1.06
C LEU A 138 -6.96 -7.88 -0.23
N TRP A 139 -6.40 -6.84 -0.85
CA TRP A 139 -5.91 -5.66 -0.14
C TRP A 139 -6.98 -4.62 0.18
N SER A 140 -7.98 -4.44 -0.69
CA SER A 140 -8.92 -3.34 -0.52
C SER A 140 -10.38 -3.75 -0.34
N ARG A 141 -10.77 -4.92 -0.81
CA ARG A 141 -12.17 -5.36 -0.75
C ARG A 141 -12.45 -6.33 0.38
N SER A 142 -11.51 -7.24 0.66
CA SER A 142 -11.67 -8.21 1.74
C SER A 142 -11.22 -7.60 3.05
N ARG A 143 -12.03 -7.76 4.09
CA ARG A 143 -11.74 -7.23 5.44
C ARG A 143 -11.97 -8.33 6.46
N GLY A 144 -11.00 -8.49 7.38
CA GLY A 144 -11.09 -9.47 8.44
C GLY A 144 -9.72 -10.04 8.78
N LEU A 145 -9.68 -10.93 9.76
CA LEU A 145 -8.43 -11.48 10.26
C LEU A 145 -7.69 -12.32 9.23
N ILE A 146 -8.44 -13.12 8.45
CA ILE A 146 -7.85 -13.99 7.43
C ILE A 146 -7.23 -13.15 6.31
N SER A 147 -7.96 -12.13 5.85
CA SER A 147 -7.46 -11.23 4.80
C SER A 147 -6.23 -10.46 5.26
N SER A 148 -6.21 -9.99 6.50
CA SER A 148 -5.07 -9.28 7.07
C SER A 148 -3.84 -10.19 7.13
N GLU A 149 -4.02 -11.45 7.51
CA GLU A 149 -2.94 -12.42 7.54
C GLU A 149 -2.37 -12.69 6.14
N GLU A 150 -3.26 -12.83 5.14
CA GLU A 150 -2.82 -13.06 3.76
C GLU A 150 -2.06 -11.83 3.20
N MET A 151 -2.52 -10.62 3.53
CA MET A 151 -1.80 -9.40 3.17
C MET A 151 -0.40 -9.37 3.79
N ALA A 152 -0.29 -9.74 5.07
CA ALA A 152 0.98 -9.78 5.78
C ALA A 152 1.93 -10.80 5.15
N LYS A 153 1.43 -11.98 4.78
CA LYS A 153 2.22 -13.00 4.09
C LYS A 153 2.76 -12.48 2.76
N GLU A 154 1.93 -11.77 2.00
CA GLU A 154 2.35 -11.18 0.74
C GLU A 154 3.47 -10.16 0.95
N LEU A 155 3.37 -9.34 2.00
CA LEU A 155 4.42 -8.39 2.34
C LEU A 155 5.72 -9.08 2.71
N VAL A 156 5.66 -10.22 3.41
CA VAL A 156 6.85 -11.03 3.72
C VAL A 156 7.52 -11.51 2.42
N GLU A 157 6.71 -11.99 1.46
CA GLU A 157 7.25 -12.45 0.17
C GLU A 157 7.89 -11.29 -0.62
N LEU A 158 7.27 -10.12 -0.59
CA LEU A 158 7.81 -8.92 -1.22
C LEU A 158 9.14 -8.51 -0.56
N SER A 159 9.25 -8.67 0.76
CA SER A 159 10.49 -8.41 1.49
C SER A 159 11.62 -9.32 1.03
N LYS A 160 11.32 -10.60 0.79
CA LYS A 160 12.29 -11.56 0.28
C LYS A 160 12.80 -11.17 -1.11
N LYS A 161 11.89 -10.68 -1.97
CA LYS A 161 12.26 -10.19 -3.30
C LYS A 161 13.17 -8.97 -3.22
N ASP A 162 12.89 -8.05 -2.30
CA ASP A 162 13.74 -6.88 -2.05
C ASP A 162 15.15 -7.29 -1.65
N SER A 163 15.26 -8.24 -0.72
CA SER A 163 16.56 -8.72 -0.25
C SER A 163 17.40 -9.29 -1.40
N LYS A 164 16.76 -10.02 -2.32
CA LYS A 164 17.43 -10.56 -3.51
C LYS A 164 17.90 -9.45 -4.45
N LYS A 165 17.12 -8.38 -4.62
CA LYS A 165 17.51 -7.23 -5.43
C LYS A 165 18.72 -6.50 -4.84
N ASP A 166 18.70 -6.31 -3.52
CA ASP A 166 19.75 -5.58 -2.81
C ASP A 166 21.08 -6.35 -2.81
N ASN A 167 21.03 -7.66 -2.95
CA ASN A 167 22.21 -8.53 -2.99
C ASN A 167 22.81 -8.70 -4.39
N LYS A 168 22.21 -8.08 -5.40
CA LYS A 168 22.74 -8.05 -6.75
C LYS A 168 23.43 -6.70 -7.01
#